data_abd4e3d8a8060d5b5d429637a40166e9
#
_entry.id   abd4e3d8a8060d5b5d429637a40166e9
#
_cell.length_a   1.000
_cell.length_b   1.000
_cell.length_c   1.000
_cell.angle_alpha   90.00
_cell.angle_beta   90.00
_cell.angle_gamma   90.00
#
_symmetry.space_group_name_H-M   'P 1'
#
loop_
_entity.id
_entity.type
_entity.pdbx_description
1 polymer ?
#
loop_
_entity_poly.entity_id
_entity_poly.type
_entity_poly.pdbx_seq_one_letter_code
_entity_poly.pdbx_strand_id
1 'polypeptide(L)'
;MPIKIKREVPEMERNNRVAMLAHLIEVLVISLLVFMQTAVGITSFAYAIIIFAIGMAPVIAEFIFWNKNHETNAIKHLVAIGYAVFYTCNIFTTTSITMYAFALPMVFIVSLYNEFRLMFLVNFGVVIENIITIIIGARTGRMGYLGTDAAVIQLIIVLITGIYACMLALTTKANADQKINNISKSKEQSDELLSQISEMSAKMQNGIAEVYADLEKLQESSKITQSTMSDVSNGAADTANAVQNQLTQTDAIQKKVELVDMSANEISASMAE
;
A
#
# COMPACT_ATOMS: atom_id res chain seq x y z
N MET A 1 7.50 -9.10 -21.40
CA MET A 1 6.95 -10.20 -20.57
C MET A 1 5.89 -9.60 -19.64
N PRO A 2 4.61 -9.93 -19.74
CA PRO A 2 3.61 -9.38 -18.81
C PRO A 2 3.88 -9.95 -17.41
N ILE A 3 4.07 -9.07 -16.45
CA ILE A 3 4.16 -9.42 -15.03
C ILE A 3 2.82 -10.06 -14.66
N LYS A 4 2.81 -11.38 -14.42
CA LYS A 4 1.65 -12.05 -13.83
C LYS A 4 1.45 -11.48 -12.42
N ILE A 5 0.56 -10.52 -12.28
CA ILE A 5 0.09 -10.05 -10.98
C ILE A 5 -0.55 -11.28 -10.32
N LYS A 6 0.13 -11.82 -9.30
CA LYS A 6 -0.40 -12.90 -8.48
C LYS A 6 -1.66 -12.37 -7.83
N ARG A 7 -2.83 -12.97 -8.08
CA ARG A 7 -4.10 -12.59 -7.47
C ARG A 7 -3.89 -12.53 -5.96
N GLU A 8 -4.04 -11.34 -5.39
CA GLU A 8 -4.05 -11.20 -3.93
C GLU A 8 -5.30 -11.88 -3.40
N VAL A 9 -5.11 -12.84 -2.49
CA VAL A 9 -6.21 -13.56 -1.84
C VAL A 9 -6.80 -12.63 -0.78
N PRO A 10 -8.11 -12.34 -0.80
CA PRO A 10 -8.77 -11.53 0.21
C PRO A 10 -8.50 -12.06 1.63
N GLU A 11 -8.44 -11.15 2.59
CA GLU A 11 -8.13 -11.48 3.99
C GLU A 11 -9.12 -12.51 4.55
N MET A 12 -10.42 -12.32 4.30
CA MET A 12 -11.46 -13.23 4.77
C MET A 12 -11.32 -14.62 4.15
N GLU A 13 -11.05 -14.72 2.85
CA GLU A 13 -10.81 -16.00 2.17
C GLU A 13 -9.61 -16.73 2.80
N ARG A 14 -8.52 -16.02 3.04
CA ARG A 14 -7.32 -16.57 3.67
C ARG A 14 -7.60 -17.06 5.09
N ASN A 15 -8.29 -16.24 5.90
CA ASN A 15 -8.61 -16.58 7.30
C ASN A 15 -9.56 -17.78 7.36
N ASN A 16 -10.60 -17.81 6.52
CA ASN A 16 -11.53 -18.95 6.43
C ASN A 16 -10.81 -20.24 6.05
N ARG A 17 -9.92 -20.18 5.05
CA ARG A 17 -9.15 -21.36 4.63
C ARG A 17 -8.28 -21.92 5.76
N VAL A 18 -7.59 -21.06 6.48
CA VAL A 18 -6.72 -21.47 7.60
C VAL A 18 -7.56 -22.00 8.75
N ALA A 19 -8.66 -21.33 9.10
CA ALA A 19 -9.54 -21.73 10.20
C ALA A 19 -10.19 -23.09 9.94
N MET A 20 -10.73 -23.32 8.75
CA MET A 20 -11.31 -24.62 8.36
C MET A 20 -10.28 -25.75 8.43
N LEU A 21 -9.07 -25.52 7.88
CA LEU A 21 -8.00 -26.52 7.92
C LEU A 21 -7.60 -26.85 9.36
N ALA A 22 -7.44 -25.84 10.20
CA ALA A 22 -7.07 -26.02 11.58
C ALA A 22 -8.17 -26.72 12.39
N HIS A 23 -9.45 -26.35 12.18
CA HIS A 23 -10.59 -27.03 12.80
C HIS A 23 -10.66 -28.52 12.41
N LEU A 24 -10.49 -28.82 11.10
CA LEU A 24 -10.42 -30.19 10.62
C LEU A 24 -9.31 -31.01 11.31
N ILE A 25 -8.08 -30.45 11.37
CA ILE A 25 -6.93 -31.10 12.00
C ILE A 25 -7.25 -31.39 13.47
N GLU A 26 -7.81 -30.43 14.18
CA GLU A 26 -8.08 -30.56 15.61
C GLU A 26 -9.17 -31.60 15.88
N VAL A 27 -10.26 -31.61 15.10
CA VAL A 27 -11.29 -32.63 15.18
C VAL A 27 -10.69 -34.02 14.93
N LEU A 28 -9.82 -34.17 13.94
CA LEU A 28 -9.16 -35.44 13.63
C LEU A 28 -8.22 -35.89 14.76
N VAL A 29 -7.43 -34.98 15.33
CA VAL A 29 -6.49 -35.29 16.44
C VAL A 29 -7.24 -35.71 17.69
N ILE A 30 -8.26 -34.95 18.11
CA ILE A 30 -9.05 -35.29 19.31
C ILE A 30 -9.81 -36.60 19.09
N SER A 31 -10.43 -36.79 17.91
CA SER A 31 -11.12 -38.04 17.59
C SER A 31 -10.17 -39.23 17.60
N LEU A 32 -8.95 -39.09 17.06
CA LEU A 32 -7.92 -40.13 17.12
C LEU A 32 -7.60 -40.52 18.58
N LEU A 33 -7.44 -39.53 19.47
CA LEU A 33 -7.20 -39.79 20.90
C LEU A 33 -8.36 -40.56 21.54
N VAL A 34 -9.62 -40.22 21.22
CA VAL A 34 -10.80 -40.93 21.71
C VAL A 34 -10.85 -42.38 21.17
N PHE A 35 -10.51 -42.60 19.88
CA PHE A 35 -10.37 -43.94 19.32
C PHE A 35 -9.24 -44.76 19.99
N MET A 36 -8.09 -44.13 20.26
CA MET A 36 -7.03 -44.80 21.04
C MET A 36 -7.48 -45.20 22.46
N GLN A 37 -8.25 -44.35 23.15
CA GLN A 37 -8.85 -44.68 24.46
C GLN A 37 -9.83 -45.86 24.34
N THR A 38 -10.56 -45.96 23.24
CA THR A 38 -11.43 -47.09 22.93
C THR A 38 -10.63 -48.40 22.75
N ALA A 39 -9.51 -48.33 22.02
CA ALA A 39 -8.63 -49.49 21.80
C ALA A 39 -8.05 -50.05 23.11
N VAL A 40 -7.84 -49.20 24.11
CA VAL A 40 -7.35 -49.58 25.46
C VAL A 40 -8.51 -49.95 26.42
N GLY A 41 -9.77 -49.87 25.96
CA GLY A 41 -10.93 -50.24 26.77
C GLY A 41 -11.41 -49.16 27.74
N ILE A 42 -10.93 -47.93 27.63
CA ILE A 42 -11.33 -46.79 28.50
C ILE A 42 -12.71 -46.26 28.09
N THR A 43 -12.98 -46.20 26.80
CA THR A 43 -14.25 -45.70 26.20
C THR A 43 -14.90 -46.75 25.30
N SER A 44 -16.20 -46.61 25.00
CA SER A 44 -16.88 -47.50 24.07
C SER A 44 -16.70 -47.05 22.63
N PHE A 45 -16.75 -47.99 21.68
CA PHE A 45 -16.67 -47.69 20.24
C PHE A 45 -17.83 -46.78 19.76
N ALA A 46 -19.03 -46.99 20.29
CA ALA A 46 -20.19 -46.16 20.01
C ALA A 46 -19.96 -44.70 20.45
N TYR A 47 -19.34 -44.49 21.59
CA TYR A 47 -18.97 -43.15 22.06
C TYR A 47 -17.98 -42.47 21.12
N ALA A 48 -16.94 -43.20 20.69
CA ALA A 48 -15.94 -42.64 19.76
C ALA A 48 -16.58 -42.20 18.42
N ILE A 49 -17.52 -43.00 17.88
CA ILE A 49 -18.25 -42.62 16.66
C ILE A 49 -19.10 -41.38 16.86
N ILE A 50 -19.80 -41.26 18.00
CA ILE A 50 -20.66 -40.13 18.33
C ILE A 50 -19.81 -38.84 18.39
N ILE A 51 -18.69 -38.89 19.13
CA ILE A 51 -17.77 -37.74 19.24
C ILE A 51 -17.21 -37.33 17.88
N PHE A 52 -16.78 -38.31 17.07
CA PHE A 52 -16.31 -38.04 15.71
C PHE A 52 -17.40 -37.38 14.84
N ALA A 53 -18.64 -37.88 14.90
CA ALA A 53 -19.75 -37.31 14.15
C ALA A 53 -20.07 -35.87 14.58
N ILE A 54 -20.05 -35.58 15.90
CA ILE A 54 -20.26 -34.23 16.43
C ILE A 54 -19.18 -33.26 15.92
N GLY A 55 -17.91 -33.69 15.92
CA GLY A 55 -16.81 -32.84 15.43
C GLY A 55 -16.85 -32.64 13.92
N MET A 56 -17.16 -33.70 13.14
CA MET A 56 -17.15 -33.63 11.69
C MET A 56 -18.36 -32.90 11.09
N ALA A 57 -19.50 -32.85 11.78
CA ALA A 57 -20.70 -32.17 11.26
C ALA A 57 -20.46 -30.68 10.92
N PRO A 58 -19.90 -29.83 11.83
CA PRO A 58 -19.59 -28.45 11.49
C PRO A 58 -18.51 -28.32 10.41
N VAL A 59 -17.50 -29.19 10.40
CA VAL A 59 -16.45 -29.20 9.35
C VAL A 59 -17.07 -29.44 7.97
N ILE A 60 -18.00 -30.38 7.85
CA ILE A 60 -18.72 -30.61 6.59
C ILE A 60 -19.53 -29.38 6.19
N ALA A 61 -20.22 -28.76 7.14
CA ALA A 61 -20.97 -27.53 6.88
C ALA A 61 -20.06 -26.41 6.38
N GLU A 62 -18.87 -26.24 6.97
CA GLU A 62 -17.86 -25.25 6.54
C GLU A 62 -17.47 -25.48 5.08
N PHE A 63 -17.20 -26.71 4.66
CA PHE A 63 -16.89 -27.03 3.26
C PHE A 63 -18.05 -26.71 2.30
N ILE A 64 -19.30 -26.92 2.73
CA ILE A 64 -20.48 -26.55 1.92
C ILE A 64 -20.56 -25.03 1.74
N PHE A 65 -20.36 -24.25 2.81
CA PHE A 65 -20.36 -22.79 2.74
C PHE A 65 -19.16 -22.26 1.95
N TRP A 66 -17.98 -22.85 2.12
CA TRP A 66 -16.79 -22.51 1.35
C TRP A 66 -17.00 -22.65 -0.16
N ASN A 67 -17.61 -23.74 -0.60
CA ASN A 67 -17.89 -23.97 -2.03
C ASN A 67 -18.87 -22.95 -2.64
N LYS A 68 -19.70 -22.30 -1.80
CA LYS A 68 -20.62 -21.26 -2.26
C LYS A 68 -19.97 -19.87 -2.30
N ASN A 69 -19.20 -19.54 -1.27
CA ASN A 69 -18.54 -18.25 -1.16
C ASN A 69 -17.34 -18.36 -0.20
N HIS A 70 -16.13 -18.13 -0.71
CA HIS A 70 -14.89 -18.20 0.06
C HIS A 70 -14.76 -17.09 1.11
N GLU A 71 -15.43 -15.94 0.92
CA GLU A 71 -15.36 -14.77 1.80
C GLU A 71 -16.55 -14.68 2.78
N THR A 72 -17.32 -15.78 2.94
CA THR A 72 -18.51 -15.76 3.82
C THR A 72 -18.14 -15.63 5.29
N ASN A 73 -18.87 -14.79 6.02
CA ASN A 73 -18.79 -14.68 7.47
C ASN A 73 -19.35 -15.92 8.21
N ALA A 74 -20.12 -16.78 7.53
CA ALA A 74 -20.70 -17.97 8.16
C ALA A 74 -19.64 -18.94 8.67
N ILE A 75 -18.50 -19.07 7.96
CA ILE A 75 -17.42 -19.99 8.32
C ILE A 75 -16.84 -19.66 9.70
N LYS A 76 -16.55 -18.40 10.02
CA LYS A 76 -16.03 -18.03 11.35
C LYS A 76 -16.95 -18.44 12.51
N HIS A 77 -18.27 -18.33 12.30
CA HIS A 77 -19.26 -18.73 13.30
C HIS A 77 -19.39 -20.26 13.37
N LEU A 78 -19.32 -20.95 12.24
CA LEU A 78 -19.34 -22.41 12.19
C LEU A 78 -18.12 -23.01 12.88
N VAL A 79 -16.92 -22.48 12.63
CA VAL A 79 -15.69 -22.88 13.32
C VAL A 79 -15.81 -22.65 14.82
N ALA A 80 -16.22 -21.45 15.25
CA ALA A 80 -16.30 -21.12 16.67
C ALA A 80 -17.36 -21.94 17.41
N ILE A 81 -18.57 -22.05 16.86
CA ILE A 81 -19.68 -22.79 17.49
C ILE A 81 -19.45 -24.29 17.37
N GLY A 82 -19.03 -24.79 16.20
CA GLY A 82 -18.77 -26.19 15.97
C GLY A 82 -17.72 -26.74 16.91
N TYR A 83 -16.62 -25.99 17.04
CA TYR A 83 -15.56 -26.33 17.97
C TYR A 83 -16.02 -26.24 19.43
N ALA A 84 -16.75 -25.17 19.81
CA ALA A 84 -17.28 -25.04 21.18
C ALA A 84 -18.15 -26.27 21.56
N VAL A 85 -19.08 -26.67 20.70
CA VAL A 85 -19.92 -27.87 20.94
C VAL A 85 -19.06 -29.15 21.03
N PHE A 86 -18.08 -29.30 20.13
CA PHE A 86 -17.18 -30.45 20.14
C PHE A 86 -16.32 -30.49 21.41
N TYR A 87 -15.76 -29.33 21.81
CA TYR A 87 -14.98 -29.18 23.04
C TYR A 87 -15.85 -29.47 24.27
N THR A 88 -17.04 -28.87 24.37
CA THR A 88 -18.01 -29.14 25.49
C THR A 88 -18.28 -30.63 25.63
N CYS A 89 -18.62 -31.31 24.55
CA CYS A 89 -18.86 -32.74 24.60
C CYS A 89 -17.65 -33.54 25.14
N ASN A 90 -16.45 -33.18 24.68
CA ASN A 90 -15.24 -33.86 25.11
C ASN A 90 -14.87 -33.56 26.58
N ILE A 91 -14.91 -32.30 27.04
CA ILE A 91 -14.47 -31.93 28.37
C ILE A 91 -15.40 -32.48 29.45
N PHE A 92 -16.71 -32.60 29.20
CA PHE A 92 -17.68 -33.14 30.14
C PHE A 92 -17.69 -34.67 30.21
N THR A 93 -17.12 -35.35 29.22
CA THR A 93 -17.14 -36.81 29.14
C THR A 93 -15.75 -37.44 29.31
N THR A 94 -14.70 -36.63 29.26
CA THR A 94 -13.31 -37.12 29.33
C THR A 94 -12.93 -37.68 30.67
N THR A 95 -11.99 -38.62 30.67
CA THR A 95 -11.24 -39.08 31.85
C THR A 95 -9.83 -38.44 31.89
N SER A 96 -9.44 -37.71 30.85
CA SER A 96 -8.10 -37.10 30.75
C SER A 96 -8.03 -35.72 31.39
N ILE A 97 -7.06 -35.50 32.25
CA ILE A 97 -6.77 -34.22 32.89
C ILE A 97 -6.36 -33.13 31.84
N THR A 98 -5.76 -33.54 30.75
CA THR A 98 -5.19 -32.58 29.73
C THR A 98 -6.22 -32.11 28.73
N MET A 99 -7.47 -32.56 28.81
CA MET A 99 -8.50 -32.20 27.82
C MET A 99 -8.74 -30.69 27.74
N TYR A 100 -8.61 -29.94 28.81
CA TYR A 100 -8.73 -28.49 28.83
C TYR A 100 -7.73 -27.79 27.91
N ALA A 101 -6.57 -28.40 27.65
CA ALA A 101 -5.51 -27.81 26.82
C ALA A 101 -5.93 -27.70 25.35
N PHE A 102 -6.89 -28.50 24.89
CA PHE A 102 -7.41 -28.41 23.52
C PHE A 102 -8.25 -27.16 23.25
N ALA A 103 -8.61 -26.38 24.29
CA ALA A 103 -9.15 -25.05 24.10
C ALA A 103 -8.12 -24.06 23.54
N LEU A 104 -6.82 -24.28 23.75
CA LEU A 104 -5.76 -23.35 23.34
C LEU A 104 -5.68 -23.17 21.81
N PRO A 105 -5.61 -24.26 21.01
CA PRO A 105 -5.63 -24.14 19.55
C PRO A 105 -6.88 -23.43 19.02
N MET A 106 -8.07 -23.72 19.58
CA MET A 106 -9.31 -23.04 19.21
C MET A 106 -9.23 -21.52 19.41
N VAL A 107 -8.72 -21.10 20.55
CA VAL A 107 -8.55 -19.68 20.88
C VAL A 107 -7.64 -18.99 19.84
N PHE A 108 -6.55 -19.65 19.43
CA PHE A 108 -5.66 -19.13 18.38
C PHE A 108 -6.34 -19.07 17.01
N ILE A 109 -7.11 -20.09 16.64
CA ILE A 109 -7.83 -20.13 15.37
C ILE A 109 -8.86 -19.00 15.27
N VAL A 110 -9.64 -18.81 16.33
CA VAL A 110 -10.66 -17.75 16.38
C VAL A 110 -10.02 -16.36 16.37
N SER A 111 -8.80 -16.20 16.92
CA SER A 111 -8.05 -14.93 16.89
C SER A 111 -7.69 -14.45 15.48
N LEU A 112 -7.63 -15.33 14.48
CA LEU A 112 -7.36 -14.97 13.09
C LEU A 112 -8.36 -13.95 12.50
N TYR A 113 -9.57 -13.93 13.04
CA TYR A 113 -10.62 -13.02 12.57
C TYR A 113 -10.55 -11.61 13.16
N ASN A 114 -9.64 -11.35 14.11
CA ASN A 114 -9.44 -10.05 14.77
C ASN A 114 -10.73 -9.42 15.34
N GLU A 115 -11.70 -10.26 15.72
CA GLU A 115 -13.01 -9.83 16.20
C GLU A 115 -13.11 -10.04 17.73
N PHE A 116 -12.96 -8.94 18.48
CA PHE A 116 -12.94 -8.98 19.95
C PHE A 116 -14.17 -9.67 20.55
N ARG A 117 -15.38 -9.38 20.01
CA ARG A 117 -16.63 -9.96 20.54
C ARG A 117 -16.66 -11.48 20.43
N LEU A 118 -16.27 -11.99 19.26
CA LEU A 118 -16.21 -13.43 19.03
C LEU A 118 -15.19 -14.09 19.94
N MET A 119 -14.01 -13.52 20.06
CA MET A 119 -12.93 -13.97 20.92
C MET A 119 -13.34 -13.98 22.40
N PHE A 120 -13.95 -12.89 22.87
CA PHE A 120 -14.43 -12.79 24.24
C PHE A 120 -15.48 -13.86 24.58
N LEU A 121 -16.48 -14.06 23.69
CA LEU A 121 -17.54 -15.06 23.90
C LEU A 121 -16.98 -16.49 23.99
N VAL A 122 -16.07 -16.83 23.07
CA VAL A 122 -15.44 -18.16 23.06
C VAL A 122 -14.62 -18.38 24.33
N ASN A 123 -13.76 -17.43 24.72
CA ASN A 123 -12.97 -17.56 25.95
C ASN A 123 -13.83 -17.60 27.20
N PHE A 124 -14.88 -16.81 27.26
CA PHE A 124 -15.81 -16.80 28.38
C PHE A 124 -16.51 -18.17 28.52
N GLY A 125 -16.94 -18.76 27.39
CA GLY A 125 -17.48 -20.12 27.38
C GLY A 125 -16.48 -21.15 27.92
N VAL A 126 -15.25 -21.14 27.39
CA VAL A 126 -14.18 -22.05 27.83
C VAL A 126 -13.90 -21.91 29.34
N VAL A 127 -13.83 -20.69 29.86
CA VAL A 127 -13.62 -20.48 31.32
C VAL A 127 -14.76 -21.06 32.14
N ILE A 128 -16.01 -20.78 31.75
CA ILE A 128 -17.19 -21.32 32.47
C ILE A 128 -17.21 -22.85 32.43
N GLU A 129 -16.98 -23.46 31.26
CA GLU A 129 -16.96 -24.92 31.12
C GLU A 129 -15.88 -25.56 32.02
N ASN A 130 -14.69 -24.96 32.07
CA ASN A 130 -13.62 -25.44 32.95
C ASN A 130 -13.96 -25.26 34.43
N ILE A 131 -14.59 -24.17 34.85
CA ILE A 131 -15.07 -24.00 36.22
C ILE A 131 -16.10 -25.08 36.56
N ILE A 132 -17.08 -25.33 35.69
CA ILE A 132 -18.13 -26.34 35.92
C ILE A 132 -17.52 -27.73 36.02
N THR A 133 -16.60 -28.11 35.10
CA THR A 133 -15.94 -29.42 35.12
C THR A 133 -15.09 -29.62 36.37
N ILE A 134 -14.41 -28.61 36.87
CA ILE A 134 -13.67 -28.66 38.14
C ILE A 134 -14.62 -28.88 39.32
N ILE A 135 -15.74 -28.14 39.40
CA ILE A 135 -16.72 -28.28 40.50
C ILE A 135 -17.35 -29.67 40.49
N ILE A 136 -17.79 -30.15 39.32
CA ILE A 136 -18.39 -31.49 39.20
C ILE A 136 -17.34 -32.57 39.44
N GLY A 137 -16.15 -32.42 38.88
CA GLY A 137 -15.03 -33.35 39.05
C GLY A 137 -14.59 -33.49 40.48
N ALA A 138 -14.51 -32.39 41.24
CA ALA A 138 -14.20 -32.41 42.67
C ALA A 138 -15.22 -33.18 43.52
N ARG A 139 -16.51 -33.17 43.08
CA ARG A 139 -17.59 -33.89 43.80
C ARG A 139 -17.71 -35.37 43.38
N THR A 140 -17.39 -35.68 42.15
CA THR A 140 -17.67 -36.99 41.53
C THR A 140 -16.42 -37.83 41.28
N GLY A 141 -15.23 -37.24 41.36
CA GLY A 141 -13.97 -37.89 40.97
C GLY A 141 -13.87 -38.18 39.46
N ARG A 142 -14.68 -37.53 38.65
CA ARG A 142 -14.74 -37.71 37.16
C ARG A 142 -14.19 -36.49 36.42
N MET A 143 -14.33 -36.50 35.12
CA MET A 143 -13.93 -35.35 34.21
C MET A 143 -12.45 -34.97 34.35
N GLY A 144 -11.58 -35.95 34.50
CA GLY A 144 -10.14 -35.72 34.58
C GLY A 144 -9.66 -35.02 35.84
N TYR A 145 -10.49 -34.91 36.89
CA TYR A 145 -10.11 -34.26 38.14
C TYR A 145 -9.06 -35.06 38.91
N LEU A 146 -7.88 -34.48 39.16
CA LEU A 146 -6.76 -35.08 39.90
C LEU A 146 -6.44 -34.37 41.25
N GLY A 147 -7.32 -33.51 41.71
CA GLY A 147 -7.09 -32.77 42.95
C GLY A 147 -7.06 -31.25 42.74
N THR A 148 -7.04 -30.54 43.88
CA THR A 148 -7.16 -29.09 43.90
C THR A 148 -6.02 -28.38 43.18
N ASP A 149 -4.76 -28.87 43.32
CA ASP A 149 -3.58 -28.23 42.72
C ASP A 149 -3.65 -28.25 41.17
N ALA A 150 -4.02 -29.43 40.61
CA ALA A 150 -4.20 -29.58 39.19
C ALA A 150 -5.35 -28.69 38.67
N ALA A 151 -6.45 -28.60 39.41
CA ALA A 151 -7.60 -27.77 39.06
C ALA A 151 -7.27 -26.26 39.07
N VAL A 152 -6.48 -25.80 40.05
CA VAL A 152 -6.00 -24.40 40.10
C VAL A 152 -5.10 -24.10 38.92
N ILE A 153 -4.16 -24.98 38.56
CA ILE A 153 -3.29 -24.82 37.41
C ILE A 153 -4.12 -24.74 36.10
N GLN A 154 -5.08 -25.66 35.92
CA GLN A 154 -6.00 -25.67 34.80
C GLN A 154 -6.73 -24.32 34.65
N LEU A 155 -7.33 -23.83 35.76
CA LEU A 155 -8.05 -22.55 35.72
C LEU A 155 -7.14 -21.36 35.42
N ILE A 156 -5.95 -21.31 36.00
CA ILE A 156 -4.96 -20.26 35.73
C ILE A 156 -4.56 -20.25 34.26
N ILE A 157 -4.26 -21.41 33.69
CA ILE A 157 -3.85 -21.51 32.26
C ILE A 157 -4.97 -21.01 31.36
N VAL A 158 -6.21 -21.46 31.58
CA VAL A 158 -7.36 -21.07 30.77
C VAL A 158 -7.65 -19.57 30.91
N LEU A 159 -7.60 -19.00 32.10
CA LEU A 159 -7.80 -17.57 32.34
C LEU A 159 -6.71 -16.73 31.68
N ILE A 160 -5.44 -17.04 31.85
CA ILE A 160 -4.32 -16.31 31.29
C ILE A 160 -4.38 -16.36 29.75
N THR A 161 -4.67 -17.54 29.18
CA THR A 161 -4.83 -17.70 27.73
C THR A 161 -5.97 -16.83 27.20
N GLY A 162 -7.11 -16.80 27.87
CA GLY A 162 -8.25 -15.97 27.50
C GLY A 162 -7.93 -14.49 27.53
N ILE A 163 -7.23 -14.03 28.57
CA ILE A 163 -6.79 -12.63 28.70
C ILE A 163 -5.84 -12.27 27.56
N TYR A 164 -4.81 -13.10 27.32
CA TYR A 164 -3.82 -12.82 26.26
C TYR A 164 -4.44 -12.86 24.87
N ALA A 165 -5.37 -13.77 24.62
CA ALA A 165 -6.08 -13.83 23.35
C ALA A 165 -6.92 -12.57 23.09
N CYS A 166 -7.63 -12.07 24.11
CA CYS A 166 -8.37 -10.82 24.04
C CYS A 166 -7.44 -9.62 23.81
N MET A 167 -6.32 -9.55 24.52
CA MET A 167 -5.30 -8.50 24.31
C MET A 167 -4.72 -8.56 22.88
N LEU A 168 -4.42 -9.77 22.40
CA LEU A 168 -3.92 -9.98 21.03
C LEU A 168 -4.94 -9.47 20.00
N ALA A 169 -6.21 -9.83 20.13
CA ALA A 169 -7.26 -9.40 19.21
C ALA A 169 -7.39 -7.86 19.19
N LEU A 170 -7.38 -7.21 20.35
CA LEU A 170 -7.43 -5.74 20.44
C LEU A 170 -6.21 -5.08 19.81
N THR A 171 -5.02 -5.57 20.12
CA THR A 171 -3.76 -5.00 19.60
C THR A 171 -3.65 -5.19 18.10
N THR A 172 -4.00 -6.38 17.59
CA THR A 172 -3.95 -6.67 16.15
C THR A 172 -4.93 -5.78 15.37
N LYS A 173 -6.14 -5.58 15.91
CA LYS A 173 -7.11 -4.65 15.33
C LYS A 173 -6.58 -3.22 15.32
N ALA A 174 -6.07 -2.72 16.42
CA ALA A 174 -5.50 -1.37 16.51
C ALA A 174 -4.34 -1.17 15.52
N ASN A 175 -3.45 -2.17 15.38
CA ASN A 175 -2.36 -2.14 14.40
C ASN A 175 -2.87 -2.15 12.96
N ALA A 176 -3.93 -2.91 12.66
CA ALA A 176 -4.56 -2.93 11.33
C ALA A 176 -5.18 -1.56 10.99
N ASP A 177 -5.95 -0.98 11.92
CA ASP A 177 -6.56 0.34 11.76
C ASP A 177 -5.49 1.44 11.56
N GLN A 178 -4.38 1.38 12.31
CA GLN A 178 -3.26 2.31 12.14
C GLN A 178 -2.61 2.17 10.77
N LYS A 179 -2.39 0.94 10.28
CA LYS A 179 -1.84 0.70 8.93
C LYS A 179 -2.76 1.26 7.84
N ILE A 180 -4.08 1.04 7.95
CA ILE A 180 -5.07 1.56 7.00
C ILE A 180 -5.02 3.09 6.98
N ASN A 181 -5.00 3.73 8.15
CA ASN A 181 -4.92 5.19 8.26
C ASN A 181 -3.62 5.74 7.65
N ASN A 182 -2.48 5.06 7.87
CA ASN A 182 -1.21 5.48 7.29
C ASN A 182 -1.20 5.33 5.76
N ILE A 183 -1.78 4.25 5.22
CA ILE A 183 -1.93 4.05 3.78
C ILE A 183 -2.84 5.13 3.18
N SER A 184 -3.95 5.46 3.84
CA SER A 184 -4.87 6.52 3.40
C SER A 184 -4.18 7.88 3.34
N LYS A 185 -3.43 8.25 4.38
CA LYS A 185 -2.63 9.50 4.40
C LYS A 185 -1.56 9.52 3.31
N SER A 186 -0.85 8.41 3.11
CA SER A 186 0.16 8.31 2.07
C SER A 186 -0.44 8.44 0.66
N LYS A 187 -1.65 7.89 0.47
CA LYS A 187 -2.39 8.05 -0.78
C LYS A 187 -2.78 9.51 -1.03
N GLU A 188 -3.34 10.18 -0.02
CA GLU A 188 -3.71 11.60 -0.09
C GLU A 188 -2.50 12.49 -0.43
N GLN A 189 -1.36 12.26 0.22
CA GLN A 189 -0.10 12.95 -0.10
C GLN A 189 0.38 12.67 -1.54
N SER A 190 0.23 11.43 -2.01
CA SER A 190 0.58 11.06 -3.38
C SER A 190 -0.31 11.74 -4.41
N ASP A 191 -1.62 11.82 -4.16
CA ASP A 191 -2.59 12.48 -5.02
C ASP A 191 -2.33 14.01 -5.07
N GLU A 192 -1.97 14.62 -3.93
CA GLU A 192 -1.57 16.03 -3.86
C GLU A 192 -0.28 16.30 -4.66
N LEU A 193 0.75 15.44 -4.50
CA LEU A 193 2.00 15.55 -5.27
C LEU A 193 1.75 15.41 -6.78
N LEU A 194 0.89 14.47 -7.19
CA LEU A 194 0.52 14.31 -8.60
C LEU A 194 -0.17 15.57 -9.15
N SER A 195 -1.05 16.21 -8.37
CA SER A 195 -1.68 17.47 -8.72
C SER A 195 -0.66 18.60 -8.89
N GLN A 196 0.29 18.72 -7.96
CA GLN A 196 1.37 19.72 -8.04
C GLN A 196 2.28 19.49 -9.25
N ILE A 197 2.63 18.24 -9.56
CA ILE A 197 3.42 17.89 -10.76
C ILE A 197 2.66 18.25 -12.02
N SER A 198 1.36 18.00 -12.08
CA SER A 198 0.51 18.34 -13.23
C SER A 198 0.46 19.86 -13.45
N GLU A 199 0.27 20.63 -12.38
CA GLU A 199 0.28 22.10 -12.42
C GLU A 199 1.64 22.64 -12.89
N MET A 200 2.73 22.10 -12.31
CA MET A 200 4.09 22.51 -12.71
C MET A 200 4.39 22.16 -14.16
N SER A 201 3.92 21.01 -14.65
CA SER A 201 4.05 20.61 -16.06
C SER A 201 3.30 21.57 -16.99
N ALA A 202 2.09 21.99 -16.62
CA ALA A 202 1.33 22.98 -17.38
C ALA A 202 2.04 24.35 -17.41
N LYS A 203 2.57 24.80 -16.27
CA LYS A 203 3.37 26.06 -16.20
C LYS A 203 4.62 25.98 -17.06
N MET A 204 5.30 24.84 -17.03
CA MET A 204 6.50 24.62 -17.86
C MET A 204 6.16 24.63 -19.37
N GLN A 205 5.04 24.01 -19.77
CA GLN A 205 4.59 24.07 -21.18
C GLN A 205 4.28 25.48 -21.61
N ASN A 206 3.61 26.28 -20.78
CA ASN A 206 3.33 27.69 -21.08
C ASN A 206 4.62 28.51 -21.14
N GLY A 207 5.56 28.32 -20.25
CA GLY A 207 6.87 28.97 -20.29
C GLY A 207 7.68 28.62 -21.54
N ILE A 208 7.64 27.36 -21.98
CA ILE A 208 8.25 26.92 -23.23
C ILE A 208 7.60 27.64 -24.44
N ALA A 209 6.27 27.74 -24.47
CA ALA A 209 5.56 28.45 -25.55
C ALA A 209 5.94 29.94 -25.61
N GLU A 210 6.09 30.59 -24.43
CA GLU A 210 6.55 32.00 -24.35
C GLU A 210 7.98 32.16 -24.87
N VAL A 211 8.89 31.25 -24.49
CA VAL A 211 10.28 31.25 -25.03
C VAL A 211 10.30 31.09 -26.53
N TYR A 212 9.45 30.23 -27.12
CA TYR A 212 9.36 30.11 -28.58
C TYR A 212 8.86 31.39 -29.22
N ALA A 213 7.87 32.08 -28.69
CA ALA A 213 7.38 33.36 -29.19
C ALA A 213 8.45 34.46 -29.11
N ASP A 214 9.25 34.48 -28.04
CA ASP A 214 10.35 35.45 -27.92
C ASP A 214 11.52 35.14 -28.86
N LEU A 215 11.83 33.89 -29.13
CA LEU A 215 12.80 33.48 -30.13
C LEU A 215 12.36 33.91 -31.55
N GLU A 216 11.09 33.82 -31.89
CA GLU A 216 10.55 34.29 -33.16
C GLU A 216 10.70 35.81 -33.32
N LYS A 217 10.37 36.59 -32.27
CA LYS A 217 10.60 38.05 -32.23
C LYS A 217 12.08 38.39 -32.36
N LEU A 218 12.97 37.67 -31.72
CA LEU A 218 14.41 37.86 -31.79
C LEU A 218 14.92 37.60 -33.22
N GLN A 219 14.42 36.55 -33.88
CA GLN A 219 14.76 36.23 -35.27
C GLN A 219 14.34 37.35 -36.23
N GLU A 220 13.12 37.90 -36.06
CA GLU A 220 12.64 39.01 -36.85
C GLU A 220 13.49 40.29 -36.61
N SER A 221 13.78 40.61 -35.33
CA SER A 221 14.67 41.74 -34.99
C SER A 221 16.07 41.59 -35.56
N SER A 222 16.63 40.39 -35.59
CA SER A 222 17.93 40.08 -36.19
C SER A 222 17.91 40.33 -37.71
N LYS A 223 16.82 39.94 -38.38
CA LYS A 223 16.64 40.17 -39.82
C LYS A 223 16.54 41.66 -40.18
N ILE A 224 15.80 42.44 -39.37
CA ILE A 224 15.71 43.88 -39.50
C ILE A 224 17.11 44.53 -39.31
N THR A 225 17.85 44.09 -38.27
CA THR A 225 19.20 44.57 -38.01
C THR A 225 20.13 44.28 -39.20
N GLN A 226 20.04 43.09 -39.78
CA GLN A 226 20.83 42.71 -40.95
C GLN A 226 20.51 43.60 -42.18
N SER A 227 19.22 43.91 -42.43
CA SER A 227 18.79 44.83 -43.49
C SER A 227 19.35 46.24 -43.24
N THR A 228 19.18 46.75 -42.01
CA THR A 228 19.69 48.07 -41.60
C THR A 228 21.21 48.17 -41.78
N MET A 229 21.98 47.16 -41.45
CA MET A 229 23.41 47.09 -41.59
C MET A 229 23.78 47.09 -43.08
N SER A 230 23.02 46.47 -43.97
CA SER A 230 23.18 46.53 -45.40
C SER A 230 22.98 47.97 -45.98
N ASP A 231 21.91 48.63 -45.47
CA ASP A 231 21.61 50.02 -45.88
C ASP A 231 22.71 51.00 -45.40
N VAL A 232 23.19 50.81 -44.13
CA VAL A 232 24.33 51.61 -43.67
C VAL A 232 25.61 51.34 -44.43
N SER A 233 25.87 50.12 -44.88
CA SER A 233 27.03 49.77 -45.69
C SER A 233 26.94 50.44 -47.07
N ASN A 234 25.76 50.42 -47.72
CA ASN A 234 25.52 51.09 -48.99
C ASN A 234 25.67 52.62 -48.88
N GLY A 235 25.08 53.21 -47.83
CA GLY A 235 25.21 54.65 -47.57
C GLY A 235 26.66 55.07 -47.24
N ALA A 236 27.45 54.24 -46.61
CA ALA A 236 28.87 54.50 -46.44
C ALA A 236 29.66 54.46 -47.75
N ALA A 237 29.33 53.50 -48.65
CA ALA A 237 29.94 53.40 -49.94
C ALA A 237 29.59 54.65 -50.85
N ASP A 238 28.32 55.06 -50.80
CA ASP A 238 27.88 56.28 -51.52
C ASP A 238 28.55 57.52 -50.99
N THR A 239 28.69 57.60 -49.65
CA THR A 239 29.42 58.72 -49.02
C THR A 239 30.90 58.76 -49.44
N ALA A 240 31.56 57.60 -49.42
CA ALA A 240 32.94 57.47 -49.89
C ALA A 240 33.10 57.90 -51.35
N ASN A 241 32.17 57.53 -52.27
CA ASN A 241 32.15 57.95 -53.68
C ASN A 241 31.92 59.46 -53.82
N ALA A 242 31.02 60.02 -52.97
CA ALA A 242 30.77 61.47 -52.99
C ALA A 242 32.03 62.29 -52.55
N VAL A 243 32.69 61.79 -51.49
CA VAL A 243 33.95 62.39 -51.03
C VAL A 243 35.03 62.31 -52.09
N GLN A 244 35.17 61.16 -52.80
CA GLN A 244 36.15 61.00 -53.91
C GLN A 244 35.86 62.01 -55.09
N ASN A 245 34.59 62.16 -55.44
CA ASN A 245 34.16 63.14 -56.44
C ASN A 245 34.45 64.57 -56.01
N GLN A 246 34.24 64.90 -54.75
CA GLN A 246 34.56 66.19 -54.16
C GLN A 246 36.06 66.50 -54.17
N LEU A 247 36.91 65.51 -53.89
CA LEU A 247 38.37 65.65 -53.99
C LEU A 247 38.77 65.96 -55.47
N THR A 248 38.21 65.24 -56.43
CA THR A 248 38.48 65.46 -57.83
C THR A 248 38.05 66.88 -58.31
N GLN A 249 36.90 67.34 -57.86
CA GLN A 249 36.42 68.69 -58.10
C GLN A 249 37.32 69.75 -57.47
N THR A 250 37.77 69.51 -56.24
CA THR A 250 38.68 70.44 -55.54
C THR A 250 40.00 70.54 -56.25
N ASP A 251 40.59 69.41 -56.72
CA ASP A 251 41.81 69.43 -57.57
C ASP A 251 41.61 70.23 -58.90
N ALA A 252 40.46 70.05 -59.54
CA ALA A 252 40.14 70.82 -60.70
C ALA A 252 39.98 72.33 -60.45
N ILE A 253 39.38 72.71 -59.30
CA ILE A 253 39.25 74.08 -58.83
C ILE A 253 40.66 74.66 -58.57
N GLN A 254 41.51 73.93 -57.88
CA GLN A 254 42.88 74.35 -57.56
C GLN A 254 43.67 74.64 -58.84
N LYS A 255 43.61 73.79 -59.85
CA LYS A 255 44.24 74.01 -61.19
C LYS A 255 43.69 75.29 -61.92
N LYS A 256 42.35 75.50 -61.76
CA LYS A 256 41.76 76.73 -62.29
C LYS A 256 42.24 78.00 -61.56
N VAL A 257 42.37 77.92 -60.23
CA VAL A 257 42.91 79.03 -59.42
C VAL A 257 44.34 79.32 -59.81
N GLU A 258 45.21 78.32 -60.03
CA GLU A 258 46.58 78.45 -60.50
C GLU A 258 46.64 79.14 -61.90
N LEU A 259 45.73 78.73 -62.84
CA LEU A 259 45.62 79.36 -64.11
C LEU A 259 45.19 80.84 -64.07
N VAL A 260 44.24 81.17 -63.14
CA VAL A 260 43.82 82.57 -62.92
C VAL A 260 44.94 83.36 -62.32
N ASP A 261 45.72 82.81 -61.41
CA ASP A 261 46.88 83.48 -60.78
C ASP A 261 47.99 83.77 -61.87
N MET A 262 48.26 82.78 -62.68
CA MET A 262 49.17 82.97 -63.85
C MET A 262 48.65 84.04 -64.81
N SER A 263 47.37 84.05 -65.17
CA SER A 263 46.80 85.06 -66.03
C SER A 263 46.80 86.45 -65.39
N ALA A 264 46.57 86.57 -64.10
CA ALA A 264 46.64 87.83 -63.36
C ALA A 264 48.08 88.37 -63.33
N ASN A 265 49.07 87.50 -63.18
CA ASN A 265 50.49 87.86 -63.24
C ASN A 265 50.90 88.33 -64.63
N GLU A 266 50.42 87.66 -65.70
CA GLU A 266 50.64 88.09 -67.07
C GLU A 266 50.01 89.46 -67.40
N ILE A 267 48.76 89.68 -66.94
CA ILE A 267 48.12 90.96 -67.05
C ILE A 267 48.89 92.04 -66.28
N SER A 268 49.35 91.74 -65.08
CA SER A 268 50.12 92.68 -64.25
C SER A 268 51.46 93.05 -64.90
N ALA A 269 52.11 92.07 -65.56
CA ALA A 269 53.34 92.31 -66.30
C ALA A 269 53.09 93.14 -67.55
N SER A 270 51.97 92.88 -68.30
CA SER A 270 51.63 93.68 -69.51
C SER A 270 51.10 95.08 -69.18
N MET A 271 50.67 95.36 -67.97
CA MET A 271 50.32 96.75 -67.53
C MET A 271 51.51 97.54 -66.99
N ALA A 272 52.67 96.94 -66.82
CA ALA A 272 53.89 97.59 -66.34
C ALA A 272 54.85 98.01 -67.51
N GLU A 273 54.52 97.56 -68.73
CA GLU A 273 55.15 98.06 -70.00
C GLU A 273 54.37 99.30 -70.50
#